data_230a7ad26377bb91f3ac2675f6f288d1
#
_entry.id   230a7ad26377bb91f3ac2675f6f288d1
#
_cell.length_a   1.000
_cell.length_b   1.000
_cell.length_c   1.000
_cell.angle_alpha   90.00
_cell.angle_beta   90.00
_cell.angle_gamma   90.00
#
_symmetry.space_group_name_H-M   'P 1'
#
loop_
_entity.id
_entity.type
_entity.pdbx_description
1 polymer ?
#
loop_
_entity_poly.entity_id
_entity_poly.type
_entity_poly.pdbx_seq_one_letter_code
_entity_poly.pdbx_strand_id
1 'polypeptide(L)'
;MQRPGRADRGFHSAVRLAPTLALLAVATLAGAACAQAPATHQHQFGDAARWTPIFDDPRRDAWQKPHEVIETLALRPDAVVADIGAGTGYFTVRLARMLPKGTVYAADLEPDMVKHLGERAQREKLTNVRVVQSTLDDARLPEPVDLALLVDVYHHIDDRRAYFGKLKNRLKPGGRVAIIDFTLDAEMGPPPRARVAPERVKAELAAAGYRLAEEYNFLDNQYFLVFAP
;
A
#
# COMPACT_ATOMS: atom_id res chain seq x y z
N MET A 1 104.69 31.05 -11.38
CA MET A 1 104.87 30.37 -12.68
C MET A 1 103.52 29.93 -13.14
N GLN A 2 103.06 30.56 -14.23
CA GLN A 2 102.13 30.10 -15.30
C GLN A 2 100.85 29.41 -14.92
N ARG A 3 99.75 30.10 -15.16
CA ARG A 3 98.63 30.01 -16.11
C ARG A 3 98.37 28.60 -16.76
N PRO A 4 97.21 28.33 -17.38
CA PRO A 4 95.85 28.95 -17.37
C PRO A 4 94.72 27.93 -17.43
N GLY A 5 93.53 28.39 -17.26
CA GLY A 5 92.45 28.37 -18.24
C GLY A 5 91.52 27.15 -18.28
N ARG A 6 90.35 27.35 -18.12
CA ARG A 6 89.33 27.37 -19.17
C ARG A 6 87.93 27.20 -18.59
N ALA A 7 87.08 28.08 -19.06
CA ALA A 7 85.63 28.01 -18.86
C ALA A 7 85.05 26.74 -19.42
N ASP A 8 84.04 26.21 -18.78
CA ASP A 8 83.02 25.51 -19.54
C ASP A 8 81.59 25.63 -18.92
N ARG A 9 80.77 25.67 -19.80
CA ARG A 9 79.42 26.16 -19.92
C ARG A 9 78.45 25.44 -19.02
N GLY A 10 77.43 26.19 -18.58
CA GLY A 10 76.29 25.72 -17.89
C GLY A 10 75.35 24.81 -18.75
N PHE A 11 74.83 23.86 -18.12
CA PHE A 11 73.66 23.16 -18.60
C PHE A 11 72.55 23.33 -17.58
N HIS A 12 71.61 24.22 -17.88
CA HIS A 12 70.35 24.30 -17.16
C HIS A 12 69.48 23.14 -17.58
N SER A 13 69.37 22.12 -16.73
CA SER A 13 68.32 21.11 -16.85
C SER A 13 67.07 21.63 -16.20
N ALA A 14 66.13 22.08 -17.00
CA ALA A 14 64.78 22.41 -16.58
C ALA A 14 64.04 21.13 -16.24
N VAL A 15 63.79 20.90 -14.95
CA VAL A 15 62.89 19.87 -14.47
C VAL A 15 61.48 20.33 -14.79
N ARG A 16 60.86 19.72 -15.77
CA ARG A 16 59.42 19.88 -16.06
C ARG A 16 58.64 19.10 -15.03
N LEU A 17 57.97 19.80 -14.10
CA LEU A 17 56.88 19.21 -13.30
C LEU A 17 55.68 18.98 -14.21
N ALA A 18 55.30 17.73 -14.41
CA ALA A 18 54.03 17.36 -14.99
C ALA A 18 52.93 17.52 -13.92
N PRO A 19 51.78 18.16 -14.24
CA PRO A 19 50.66 18.19 -13.32
C PRO A 19 49.95 16.82 -13.37
N THR A 20 50.02 16.10 -12.27
CA THR A 20 49.16 14.94 -12.01
C THR A 20 47.73 15.42 -11.88
N LEU A 21 46.91 15.23 -12.93
CA LEU A 21 45.45 15.34 -12.85
C LEU A 21 44.94 14.20 -11.96
N ALA A 22 44.55 14.54 -10.74
CA ALA A 22 43.75 13.66 -9.89
C ALA A 22 42.33 13.63 -10.48
N LEU A 23 41.97 12.55 -11.17
CA LEU A 23 40.60 12.28 -11.55
C LEU A 23 39.79 11.92 -10.25
N LEU A 24 39.05 12.89 -9.75
CA LEU A 24 37.98 12.61 -8.78
C LEU A 24 36.85 11.83 -9.51
N ALA A 25 36.82 10.55 -9.33
CA ALA A 25 35.65 9.74 -9.72
C ALA A 25 34.53 10.06 -8.75
N VAL A 26 33.62 10.96 -9.13
CA VAL A 26 32.34 11.14 -8.46
C VAL A 26 31.48 9.93 -8.81
N ALA A 27 31.42 8.96 -7.89
CA ALA A 27 30.46 7.88 -7.94
C ALA A 27 29.09 8.47 -7.68
N THR A 28 28.34 8.80 -8.73
CA THR A 28 26.93 9.09 -8.65
C THR A 28 26.22 7.78 -8.29
N LEU A 29 25.87 7.61 -7.01
CA LEU A 29 24.85 6.65 -6.60
C LEU A 29 23.54 7.08 -7.26
N ALA A 30 23.28 6.54 -8.44
CA ALA A 30 21.96 6.57 -9.03
C ALA A 30 21.07 5.69 -8.15
N GLY A 31 20.43 6.31 -7.17
CA GLY A 31 19.32 5.69 -6.48
C GLY A 31 18.30 5.30 -7.53
N ALA A 32 18.13 4.00 -7.76
CA ALA A 32 17.04 3.50 -8.57
C ALA A 32 15.74 3.91 -7.85
N ALA A 33 15.18 5.05 -8.26
CA ALA A 33 13.82 5.40 -7.93
C ALA A 33 12.96 4.25 -8.49
N CYS A 34 12.44 3.41 -7.60
CA CYS A 34 11.50 2.37 -7.97
C CYS A 34 10.28 3.11 -8.53
N ALA A 35 10.23 3.27 -9.85
CA ALA A 35 9.10 3.90 -10.51
C ALA A 35 7.87 3.05 -10.21
N GLN A 36 6.93 3.62 -9.46
CA GLN A 36 5.63 2.99 -9.23
C GLN A 36 4.96 2.83 -10.59
N ALA A 37 4.55 1.61 -10.93
CA ALA A 37 3.70 1.46 -12.09
C ALA A 37 2.37 2.14 -11.78
N PRO A 38 1.80 2.88 -12.75
CA PRO A 38 0.49 3.50 -12.57
C PRO A 38 -0.56 2.46 -12.20
N ALA A 39 -1.63 2.90 -11.52
CA ALA A 39 -2.78 2.05 -11.25
C ALA A 39 -3.25 1.39 -12.53
N THR A 40 -3.50 0.11 -12.43
CA THR A 40 -3.65 -0.72 -13.63
C THR A 40 -5.04 -0.58 -14.25
N HIS A 41 -6.05 -0.05 -13.51
CA HIS A 41 -7.37 0.28 -14.03
C HIS A 41 -8.13 1.20 -13.07
N GLN A 42 -8.53 2.38 -13.53
CA GLN A 42 -9.64 3.12 -12.95
C GLN A 42 -10.96 2.48 -13.41
N HIS A 43 -11.44 1.47 -12.71
CA HIS A 43 -12.82 1.05 -12.86
C HIS A 43 -13.69 2.02 -12.03
N GLN A 44 -14.63 2.69 -12.69
CA GLN A 44 -15.70 3.38 -12.02
C GLN A 44 -16.73 2.34 -11.58
N PHE A 45 -16.86 2.15 -10.28
CA PHE A 45 -17.86 1.26 -9.69
C PHE A 45 -19.15 2.03 -9.32
N GLY A 46 -19.44 3.11 -10.01
CA GLY A 46 -20.75 3.76 -9.96
C GLY A 46 -21.88 2.75 -10.22
N ASP A 47 -23.10 3.06 -9.77
CA ASP A 47 -24.25 2.17 -9.81
C ASP A 47 -24.09 0.93 -8.89
N ALA A 48 -24.24 1.14 -7.58
CA ALA A 48 -24.15 0.09 -6.57
C ALA A 48 -25.12 -1.06 -6.83
N ALA A 49 -26.30 -0.79 -7.43
CA ALA A 49 -27.30 -1.84 -7.74
C ALA A 49 -26.77 -2.85 -8.76
N ARG A 50 -25.97 -2.40 -9.72
CA ARG A 50 -25.31 -3.26 -10.71
C ARG A 50 -24.26 -4.17 -10.06
N TRP A 51 -23.49 -3.66 -9.09
CA TRP A 51 -22.36 -4.36 -8.49
C TRP A 51 -22.75 -5.24 -7.30
N THR A 52 -23.87 -4.94 -6.63
CA THR A 52 -24.34 -5.74 -5.47
C THR A 52 -24.46 -7.24 -5.76
N PRO A 53 -25.04 -7.70 -6.86
CA PRO A 53 -25.09 -9.14 -7.14
C PRO A 53 -23.73 -9.82 -7.32
N ILE A 54 -22.70 -9.03 -7.67
CA ILE A 54 -21.34 -9.53 -7.89
C ILE A 54 -20.54 -9.48 -6.58
N PHE A 55 -20.59 -8.36 -5.88
CA PHE A 55 -19.79 -8.15 -4.66
C PHE A 55 -20.34 -8.86 -3.44
N ASP A 56 -21.67 -9.09 -3.40
CA ASP A 56 -22.36 -9.80 -2.32
C ASP A 56 -22.76 -11.23 -2.72
N ASP A 57 -22.22 -11.80 -3.80
CA ASP A 57 -22.49 -13.18 -4.20
C ASP A 57 -22.15 -14.13 -3.04
N PRO A 58 -23.11 -14.93 -2.54
CA PRO A 58 -22.85 -15.87 -1.45
C PRO A 58 -21.72 -16.88 -1.73
N ARG A 59 -21.47 -17.17 -3.02
CA ARG A 59 -20.36 -18.05 -3.43
C ARG A 59 -18.98 -17.44 -3.11
N ARG A 60 -18.91 -16.12 -2.88
CA ARG A 60 -17.72 -15.42 -2.44
C ARG A 60 -17.22 -15.94 -1.09
N ASP A 61 -18.12 -16.33 -0.20
CA ASP A 61 -17.77 -16.85 1.13
C ASP A 61 -16.87 -18.09 1.06
N ALA A 62 -17.03 -18.94 0.03
CA ALA A 62 -16.27 -20.17 -0.13
C ALA A 62 -14.79 -19.93 -0.44
N TRP A 63 -14.46 -18.91 -1.23
CA TRP A 63 -13.07 -18.65 -1.65
C TRP A 63 -12.42 -17.49 -0.91
N GLN A 64 -13.18 -16.48 -0.48
CA GLN A 64 -12.63 -15.32 0.23
C GLN A 64 -12.65 -15.49 1.76
N LYS A 65 -13.38 -16.48 2.28
CA LYS A 65 -13.40 -16.91 3.68
C LYS A 65 -13.48 -15.73 4.68
N PRO A 66 -14.47 -14.81 4.55
CA PRO A 66 -14.46 -13.53 5.27
C PRO A 66 -14.47 -13.68 6.79
N HIS A 67 -15.10 -14.72 7.34
CA HIS A 67 -15.07 -14.99 8.78
C HIS A 67 -13.68 -15.39 9.24
N GLU A 68 -13.03 -16.33 8.55
CA GLU A 68 -11.67 -16.76 8.84
C GLU A 68 -10.67 -15.61 8.73
N VAL A 69 -10.84 -14.74 7.71
CA VAL A 69 -10.04 -13.52 7.55
C VAL A 69 -10.16 -12.61 8.78
N ILE A 70 -11.39 -12.32 9.24
CA ILE A 70 -11.62 -11.39 10.36
C ILE A 70 -11.15 -12.02 11.68
N GLU A 71 -11.39 -13.31 11.89
CA GLU A 71 -10.92 -14.05 13.08
C GLU A 71 -9.40 -14.05 13.17
N THR A 72 -8.72 -14.29 12.04
CA THR A 72 -7.25 -14.28 11.94
C THR A 72 -6.64 -12.93 12.34
N LEU A 73 -7.34 -11.83 12.10
CA LEU A 73 -6.90 -10.49 12.50
C LEU A 73 -6.93 -10.27 14.02
N ALA A 74 -7.55 -11.17 14.79
CA ALA A 74 -7.60 -11.17 16.25
C ALA A 74 -7.97 -9.80 16.86
N LEU A 75 -9.01 -9.18 16.32
CA LEU A 75 -9.46 -7.86 16.76
C LEU A 75 -10.17 -7.91 18.11
N ARG A 76 -9.95 -6.90 18.94
CA ARG A 76 -10.72 -6.74 20.17
C ARG A 76 -12.16 -6.36 19.83
N PRO A 77 -13.16 -6.75 20.64
CA PRO A 77 -14.56 -6.42 20.38
C PRO A 77 -14.88 -4.92 20.32
N ASP A 78 -14.02 -4.09 20.86
CA ASP A 78 -14.10 -2.62 20.90
C ASP A 78 -13.18 -1.92 19.89
N ALA A 79 -12.57 -2.68 18.99
CA ALA A 79 -11.64 -2.14 17.99
C ALA A 79 -12.31 -1.14 17.05
N VAL A 80 -11.55 -0.14 16.65
CA VAL A 80 -11.90 0.81 15.58
C VAL A 80 -11.25 0.33 14.29
N VAL A 81 -12.05 0.00 13.29
CA VAL A 81 -11.57 -0.57 12.03
C VAL A 81 -12.02 0.29 10.86
N ALA A 82 -11.16 0.45 9.87
CA ALA A 82 -11.51 0.99 8.55
C ALA A 82 -11.55 -0.14 7.53
N ASP A 83 -12.69 -0.27 6.84
CA ASP A 83 -12.86 -1.05 5.62
C ASP A 83 -12.72 -0.07 4.46
N ILE A 84 -11.54 -0.08 3.81
CA ILE A 84 -11.17 0.89 2.75
C ILE A 84 -11.45 0.26 1.39
N GLY A 85 -12.21 0.97 0.54
CA GLY A 85 -12.80 0.44 -0.67
C GLY A 85 -13.91 -0.55 -0.34
N ALA A 86 -14.78 -0.16 0.59
CA ALA A 86 -15.80 -1.02 1.17
C ALA A 86 -16.82 -1.56 0.16
N GLY A 87 -16.95 -0.90 -1.00
CA GLY A 87 -17.89 -1.27 -2.06
C GLY A 87 -19.33 -1.36 -1.56
N THR A 88 -19.96 -2.52 -1.73
CA THR A 88 -21.31 -2.77 -1.24
C THR A 88 -21.38 -3.07 0.26
N GLY A 89 -20.22 -3.22 0.95
CA GLY A 89 -20.16 -3.49 2.39
C GLY A 89 -20.03 -4.96 2.76
N TYR A 90 -19.49 -5.77 1.87
CA TYR A 90 -19.34 -7.22 2.08
C TYR A 90 -18.52 -7.53 3.36
N PHE A 91 -17.38 -6.89 3.56
CA PHE A 91 -16.61 -6.99 4.81
C PHE A 91 -17.17 -6.10 5.91
N THR A 92 -17.63 -4.89 5.59
CA THR A 92 -18.19 -3.93 6.56
C THR A 92 -19.25 -4.56 7.46
N VAL A 93 -20.23 -5.27 6.88
CA VAL A 93 -21.33 -5.90 7.62
C VAL A 93 -20.82 -6.97 8.60
N ARG A 94 -19.88 -7.78 8.15
CA ARG A 94 -19.28 -8.85 8.97
C ARG A 94 -18.43 -8.27 10.10
N LEU A 95 -17.59 -7.30 9.81
CA LEU A 95 -16.82 -6.56 10.81
C LEU A 95 -17.75 -5.93 11.86
N ALA A 96 -18.81 -5.25 11.43
CA ALA A 96 -19.73 -4.60 12.34
C ALA A 96 -20.41 -5.58 13.31
N ARG A 97 -20.76 -6.77 12.84
CA ARG A 97 -21.37 -7.84 13.67
C ARG A 97 -20.36 -8.51 14.60
N MET A 98 -19.11 -8.64 14.18
CA MET A 98 -18.04 -9.23 15.01
C MET A 98 -17.45 -8.26 16.03
N LEU A 99 -17.65 -6.96 15.84
CA LEU A 99 -17.13 -5.89 16.69
C LEU A 99 -18.27 -5.08 17.34
N PRO A 100 -19.14 -5.69 18.17
CA PRO A 100 -20.38 -5.05 18.64
C PRO A 100 -20.16 -3.83 19.53
N LYS A 101 -18.96 -3.65 20.10
CA LYS A 101 -18.56 -2.49 20.91
C LYS A 101 -17.57 -1.58 20.17
N GLY A 102 -17.16 -1.95 18.96
CA GLY A 102 -16.21 -1.23 18.13
C GLY A 102 -16.88 -0.22 17.21
N THR A 103 -16.07 0.34 16.32
CA THR A 103 -16.53 1.20 15.23
C THR A 103 -15.96 0.70 13.91
N VAL A 104 -16.78 0.64 12.86
CA VAL A 104 -16.36 0.30 11.51
C VAL A 104 -16.56 1.50 10.60
N TYR A 105 -15.46 2.07 10.11
CA TYR A 105 -15.46 3.08 9.06
C TYR A 105 -15.50 2.39 7.71
N ALA A 106 -16.63 2.46 7.02
CA ALA A 106 -16.80 2.00 5.65
C ALA A 106 -16.43 3.14 4.70
N ALA A 107 -15.21 3.13 4.20
CA ALA A 107 -14.68 4.18 3.34
C ALA A 107 -14.70 3.75 1.87
N ASP A 108 -15.31 4.53 1.00
CA ASP A 108 -15.33 4.27 -0.43
C ASP A 108 -15.15 5.54 -1.24
N LEU A 109 -14.59 5.40 -2.45
CA LEU A 109 -14.37 6.50 -3.38
C LEU A 109 -15.66 6.88 -4.11
N GLU A 110 -16.49 5.90 -4.46
CA GLU A 110 -17.66 6.09 -5.30
C GLU A 110 -18.86 6.60 -4.49
N PRO A 111 -19.44 7.76 -4.84
CA PRO A 111 -20.59 8.32 -4.12
C PRO A 111 -21.79 7.39 -4.03
N ASP A 112 -22.03 6.57 -5.07
CA ASP A 112 -23.12 5.62 -5.10
C ASP A 112 -22.89 4.47 -4.10
N MET A 113 -21.63 4.02 -3.93
CA MET A 113 -21.27 3.05 -2.91
C MET A 113 -21.42 3.63 -1.50
N VAL A 114 -20.98 4.87 -1.29
CA VAL A 114 -21.16 5.60 -0.01
C VAL A 114 -22.63 5.70 0.37
N LYS A 115 -23.49 6.06 -0.57
CA LYS A 115 -24.95 6.09 -0.37
C LYS A 115 -25.48 4.69 -0.03
N HIS A 116 -25.11 3.69 -0.84
CA HIS A 116 -25.54 2.29 -0.64
C HIS A 116 -25.13 1.75 0.73
N LEU A 117 -23.87 2.00 1.17
CA LEU A 117 -23.36 1.62 2.49
C LEU A 117 -24.19 2.23 3.63
N GLY A 118 -24.55 3.51 3.51
CA GLY A 118 -25.41 4.20 4.48
C GLY A 118 -26.81 3.55 4.57
N GLU A 119 -27.43 3.33 3.42
CA GLU A 119 -28.76 2.67 3.34
C GLU A 119 -28.71 1.21 3.87
N ARG A 120 -27.63 0.47 3.56
CA ARG A 120 -27.41 -0.89 4.05
C ARG A 120 -27.23 -0.92 5.56
N ALA A 121 -26.39 -0.02 6.11
CA ALA A 121 -26.18 0.07 7.55
C ALA A 121 -27.50 0.34 8.30
N GLN A 122 -28.34 1.24 7.78
CA GLN A 122 -29.68 1.51 8.35
C GLN A 122 -30.60 0.32 8.26
N ARG A 123 -30.73 -0.30 7.08
CA ARG A 123 -31.57 -1.46 6.83
C ARG A 123 -31.21 -2.66 7.71
N GLU A 124 -29.91 -2.88 7.90
CA GLU A 124 -29.39 -3.99 8.71
C GLU A 124 -29.17 -3.62 10.19
N LYS A 125 -29.54 -2.39 10.59
CA LYS A 125 -29.43 -1.85 11.96
C LYS A 125 -28.01 -1.92 12.54
N LEU A 126 -27.00 -1.66 11.70
CA LEU A 126 -25.59 -1.64 12.08
C LEU A 126 -25.23 -0.27 12.68
N THR A 127 -25.51 -0.10 13.98
CA THR A 127 -25.36 1.18 14.68
C THR A 127 -23.90 1.63 14.88
N ASN A 128 -22.96 0.73 14.68
CA ASN A 128 -21.52 0.94 14.81
C ASN A 128 -20.80 1.16 13.48
N VAL A 129 -21.51 1.21 12.37
CA VAL A 129 -20.97 1.59 11.05
C VAL A 129 -21.00 3.10 10.87
N ARG A 130 -19.92 3.67 10.34
CA ARG A 130 -19.78 5.07 9.92
C ARG A 130 -19.27 5.09 8.49
N VAL A 131 -20.03 5.68 7.60
CA VAL A 131 -19.67 5.76 6.18
C VAL A 131 -18.80 6.99 5.93
N VAL A 132 -17.74 6.84 5.14
CA VAL A 132 -16.77 7.87 4.81
C VAL A 132 -16.61 7.97 3.30
N GLN A 133 -16.76 9.18 2.75
CA GLN A 133 -16.37 9.47 1.38
C GLN A 133 -14.85 9.66 1.32
N SER A 134 -14.13 8.71 0.73
CA SER A 134 -12.70 8.80 0.51
C SER A 134 -12.35 9.59 -0.76
N THR A 135 -11.05 9.77 -1.01
CA THR A 135 -10.51 10.28 -2.28
C THR A 135 -9.49 9.30 -2.83
N LEU A 136 -9.05 9.50 -4.07
CA LEU A 136 -8.03 8.66 -4.71
C LEU A 136 -6.72 8.57 -3.90
N ASP A 137 -6.42 9.61 -3.13
CA ASP A 137 -5.15 9.78 -2.42
C ASP A 137 -5.27 9.74 -0.89
N ASP A 138 -6.48 9.58 -0.34
CA ASP A 138 -6.71 9.59 1.12
C ASP A 138 -8.01 8.86 1.49
N ALA A 139 -7.94 7.95 2.45
CA ALA A 139 -9.10 7.27 3.03
C ALA A 139 -10.00 8.20 3.85
N ARG A 140 -9.54 9.41 4.19
CA ARG A 140 -10.25 10.44 4.98
C ARG A 140 -10.82 9.95 6.30
N LEU A 141 -10.13 9.04 6.95
CA LEU A 141 -10.57 8.51 8.24
C LEU A 141 -10.66 9.65 9.27
N PRO A 142 -11.78 9.77 10.02
CA PRO A 142 -11.97 10.88 10.96
C PRO A 142 -11.12 10.76 12.22
N GLU A 143 -10.72 9.53 12.58
CA GLU A 143 -9.87 9.25 13.74
C GLU A 143 -8.88 8.12 13.46
N PRO A 144 -7.84 7.94 14.28
CA PRO A 144 -6.94 6.80 14.17
C PRO A 144 -7.63 5.46 14.44
N VAL A 145 -7.25 4.43 13.67
CA VAL A 145 -7.85 3.09 13.71
C VAL A 145 -6.88 2.04 14.25
N ASP A 146 -7.43 0.95 14.80
CA ASP A 146 -6.67 -0.23 15.20
C ASP A 146 -6.29 -1.09 13.98
N LEU A 147 -7.13 -1.08 12.94
CA LEU A 147 -6.88 -1.78 11.68
C LEU A 147 -7.44 -0.98 10.50
N ALA A 148 -6.66 -0.89 9.43
CA ALA A 148 -7.14 -0.56 8.09
C ALA A 148 -7.11 -1.83 7.23
N LEU A 149 -8.28 -2.28 6.77
CA LEU A 149 -8.46 -3.44 5.90
C LEU A 149 -8.69 -2.97 4.47
N LEU A 150 -7.95 -3.52 3.52
CA LEU A 150 -8.10 -3.31 2.08
C LEU A 150 -8.26 -4.67 1.43
N VAL A 151 -9.41 -4.95 0.82
CA VAL A 151 -9.70 -6.21 0.12
C VAL A 151 -10.05 -5.92 -1.33
N ASP A 152 -9.24 -6.40 -2.26
CA ASP A 152 -9.37 -6.16 -3.71
C ASP A 152 -9.29 -4.68 -4.10
N VAL A 153 -8.48 -3.89 -3.37
CA VAL A 153 -8.38 -2.43 -3.51
C VAL A 153 -6.96 -1.96 -3.84
N TYR A 154 -5.95 -2.67 -3.34
CA TYR A 154 -4.55 -2.23 -3.46
C TYR A 154 -4.15 -1.96 -4.91
N HIS A 155 -4.59 -2.80 -5.85
CA HIS A 155 -4.28 -2.66 -7.27
C HIS A 155 -4.92 -1.41 -7.92
N HIS A 156 -5.90 -0.77 -7.29
CA HIS A 156 -6.54 0.47 -7.76
C HIS A 156 -5.85 1.75 -7.27
N ILE A 157 -4.94 1.66 -6.31
CA ILE A 157 -4.25 2.83 -5.75
C ILE A 157 -3.08 3.22 -6.65
N ASP A 158 -3.06 4.47 -7.13
CA ASP A 158 -2.01 4.98 -8.03
C ASP A 158 -0.69 5.25 -7.30
N ASP A 159 -0.65 6.28 -6.46
CA ASP A 159 0.53 6.61 -5.65
C ASP A 159 0.46 5.94 -4.28
N ARG A 160 0.77 4.64 -4.27
CA ARG A 160 0.72 3.82 -3.07
C ARG A 160 1.61 4.34 -1.95
N ARG A 161 2.82 4.81 -2.30
CA ARG A 161 3.74 5.35 -1.29
C ARG A 161 3.15 6.57 -0.58
N ALA A 162 2.59 7.52 -1.31
CA ALA A 162 1.96 8.70 -0.72
C ALA A 162 0.70 8.32 0.06
N TYR A 163 -0.14 7.45 -0.52
CA TYR A 163 -1.38 6.98 0.11
C TYR A 163 -1.11 6.31 1.46
N PHE A 164 -0.23 5.31 1.49
CA PHE A 164 0.13 4.59 2.72
C PHE A 164 0.93 5.45 3.69
N GLY A 165 1.71 6.43 3.21
CA GLY A 165 2.34 7.43 4.04
C GLY A 165 1.33 8.29 4.82
N LYS A 166 0.21 8.68 4.19
CA LYS A 166 -0.90 9.37 4.86
C LYS A 166 -1.65 8.44 5.82
N LEU A 167 -1.96 7.23 5.37
CA LEU A 167 -2.67 6.23 6.16
C LEU A 167 -1.92 5.86 7.44
N LYS A 168 -0.58 5.85 7.41
CA LYS A 168 0.27 5.62 8.59
C LYS A 168 -0.07 6.56 9.75
N ASN A 169 -0.36 7.82 9.46
CA ASN A 169 -0.73 8.82 10.46
C ASN A 169 -2.18 8.64 10.99
N ARG A 170 -2.93 7.71 10.41
CA ARG A 170 -4.29 7.33 10.83
C ARG A 170 -4.34 5.96 11.51
N LEU A 171 -3.19 5.42 11.90
CA LEU A 171 -3.12 4.21 12.72
C LEU A 171 -2.87 4.60 14.17
N LYS A 172 -3.55 3.92 15.09
CA LYS A 172 -3.24 4.00 16.52
C LYS A 172 -1.87 3.38 16.81
N PRO A 173 -1.26 3.66 17.98
CA PRO A 173 -0.13 2.88 18.45
C PRO A 173 -0.46 1.38 18.45
N GLY A 174 0.33 0.57 17.73
CA GLY A 174 0.04 -0.86 17.50
C GLY A 174 -1.01 -1.15 16.44
N GLY A 175 -1.54 -0.11 15.78
CA GLY A 175 -2.46 -0.29 14.65
C GLY A 175 -1.77 -0.93 13.44
N ARG A 176 -2.54 -1.63 12.60
CA ARG A 176 -2.06 -2.43 11.47
C ARG A 176 -2.81 -2.09 10.19
N VAL A 177 -2.17 -2.44 9.07
CA VAL A 177 -2.81 -2.46 7.74
C VAL A 177 -2.86 -3.89 7.25
N ALA A 178 -4.02 -4.38 6.88
CA ALA A 178 -4.23 -5.68 6.26
C ALA A 178 -4.58 -5.50 4.79
N ILE A 179 -3.86 -6.17 3.90
CA ILE A 179 -4.05 -6.12 2.45
C ILE A 179 -4.32 -7.54 1.96
N ILE A 180 -5.47 -7.71 1.32
CA ILE A 180 -5.86 -8.94 0.63
C ILE A 180 -6.10 -8.56 -0.82
N ASP A 181 -5.39 -9.20 -1.74
CA ASP A 181 -5.56 -8.95 -3.17
C ASP A 181 -5.15 -10.18 -3.98
N PHE A 182 -5.52 -10.23 -5.26
CA PHE A 182 -5.33 -11.39 -6.11
C PHE A 182 -3.86 -11.69 -6.41
N THR A 183 -3.48 -12.98 -6.32
CA THR A 183 -2.18 -13.45 -6.80
C THR A 183 -2.08 -13.35 -8.33
N LEU A 184 -0.86 -13.38 -8.88
CA LEU A 184 -0.66 -13.25 -10.32
C LEU A 184 -1.29 -14.42 -11.09
N ASP A 185 -1.34 -15.59 -10.49
CA ASP A 185 -1.83 -16.87 -11.04
C ASP A 185 -3.26 -17.22 -10.62
N ALA A 186 -3.96 -16.32 -9.91
CA ALA A 186 -5.34 -16.54 -9.50
C ALA A 186 -6.25 -16.92 -10.70
N GLU A 187 -7.14 -17.87 -10.49
CA GLU A 187 -8.08 -18.36 -11.53
C GLU A 187 -9.24 -17.39 -11.77
N MET A 188 -9.44 -16.43 -10.87
CA MET A 188 -10.52 -15.45 -10.90
C MET A 188 -10.02 -14.04 -10.58
N GLY A 189 -10.92 -13.06 -10.58
CA GLY A 189 -10.61 -11.67 -10.25
C GLY A 189 -10.21 -10.82 -11.46
N PRO A 190 -9.48 -9.72 -11.25
CA PRO A 190 -9.10 -8.81 -12.33
C PRO A 190 -8.11 -9.49 -13.30
N PRO A 191 -8.01 -9.00 -14.55
CA PRO A 191 -7.07 -9.58 -15.50
C PRO A 191 -5.63 -9.51 -14.96
N PRO A 192 -4.73 -10.48 -15.33
CA PRO A 192 -3.38 -10.57 -14.76
C PRO A 192 -2.57 -9.28 -14.81
N ARG A 193 -2.74 -8.46 -15.85
CA ARG A 193 -2.06 -7.16 -16.00
C ARG A 193 -2.47 -6.12 -14.93
N ALA A 194 -3.62 -6.32 -14.28
CA ALA A 194 -4.11 -5.45 -13.21
C ALA A 194 -3.68 -5.90 -11.82
N ARG A 195 -3.10 -7.10 -11.70
CA ARG A 195 -2.69 -7.67 -10.42
C ARG A 195 -1.32 -7.17 -10.00
N VAL A 196 -1.09 -7.11 -8.70
CA VAL A 196 0.19 -6.68 -8.11
C VAL A 196 0.78 -7.87 -7.34
N ALA A 197 2.02 -8.23 -7.67
CA ALA A 197 2.71 -9.32 -6.96
C ALA A 197 2.89 -9.01 -5.46
N PRO A 198 2.75 -9.98 -4.55
CA PRO A 198 2.90 -9.76 -3.11
C PRO A 198 4.28 -9.22 -2.72
N GLU A 199 5.36 -9.63 -3.41
CA GLU A 199 6.71 -9.10 -3.19
C GLU A 199 6.80 -7.60 -3.52
N ARG A 200 6.06 -7.15 -4.52
CA ARG A 200 5.97 -5.74 -4.85
C ARG A 200 5.20 -4.96 -3.79
N VAL A 201 4.09 -5.50 -3.29
CA VAL A 201 3.34 -4.90 -2.16
C VAL A 201 4.25 -4.74 -0.95
N LYS A 202 5.00 -5.80 -0.58
CA LYS A 202 5.96 -5.77 0.53
C LYS A 202 7.01 -4.67 0.34
N ALA A 203 7.57 -4.52 -0.86
CA ALA A 203 8.58 -3.51 -1.16
C ALA A 203 7.99 -2.08 -1.12
N GLU A 204 6.80 -1.87 -1.70
CA GLU A 204 6.12 -0.56 -1.73
C GLU A 204 5.70 -0.12 -0.31
N LEU A 205 5.19 -1.04 0.52
CA LEU A 205 4.86 -0.76 1.92
C LEU A 205 6.11 -0.49 2.76
N ALA A 206 7.20 -1.23 2.55
CA ALA A 206 8.48 -0.95 3.21
C ALA A 206 9.00 0.46 2.86
N ALA A 207 8.89 0.87 1.60
CA ALA A 207 9.24 2.23 1.16
C ALA A 207 8.33 3.32 1.74
N ALA A 208 7.10 2.97 2.13
CA ALA A 208 6.17 3.84 2.86
C ALA A 208 6.40 3.82 4.39
N GLY A 209 7.40 3.05 4.87
CA GLY A 209 7.78 2.99 6.28
C GLY A 209 7.01 1.97 7.12
N TYR A 210 6.46 0.94 6.48
CA TYR A 210 5.86 -0.20 7.14
C TYR A 210 6.79 -1.41 7.14
N ARG A 211 6.59 -2.31 8.08
CA ARG A 211 7.20 -3.64 8.11
C ARG A 211 6.13 -4.70 7.96
N LEU A 212 6.43 -5.78 7.25
CA LEU A 212 5.57 -6.96 7.23
C LEU A 212 5.54 -7.56 8.66
N ALA A 213 4.35 -7.71 9.20
CA ALA A 213 4.13 -8.31 10.51
C ALA A 213 3.70 -9.78 10.37
N GLU A 214 2.76 -10.06 9.47
CA GLU A 214 2.19 -11.39 9.28
C GLU A 214 1.86 -11.60 7.81
N GLU A 215 1.91 -12.87 7.37
CA GLU A 215 1.55 -13.31 6.03
C GLU A 215 0.79 -14.62 6.15
N TYR A 216 -0.36 -14.72 5.48
CA TYR A 216 -1.23 -15.87 5.53
C TYR A 216 -1.45 -16.42 4.12
N ASN A 217 -1.63 -17.74 3.99
CA ASN A 217 -1.71 -18.46 2.72
C ASN A 217 -2.93 -19.39 2.62
N PHE A 218 -3.98 -19.14 3.41
CA PHE A 218 -5.17 -19.97 3.39
C PHE A 218 -6.21 -19.55 2.32
N LEU A 219 -5.95 -18.46 1.58
CA LEU A 219 -6.77 -17.99 0.46
C LEU A 219 -6.15 -18.45 -0.85
N ASP A 220 -6.84 -19.34 -1.58
CA ASP A 220 -6.27 -20.02 -2.76
C ASP A 220 -5.94 -19.05 -3.93
N ASN A 221 -6.69 -17.94 -4.05
CA ASN A 221 -6.57 -16.98 -5.14
C ASN A 221 -6.00 -15.63 -4.71
N GLN A 222 -5.73 -15.43 -3.42
CA GLN A 222 -5.32 -14.13 -2.88
C GLN A 222 -4.17 -14.29 -1.88
N TYR A 223 -3.28 -13.31 -1.87
CA TYR A 223 -2.36 -13.13 -0.74
C TYR A 223 -3.07 -12.35 0.38
N PHE A 224 -2.66 -12.61 1.61
CA PHE A 224 -3.10 -11.88 2.79
C PHE A 224 -1.88 -11.44 3.59
N LEU A 225 -1.60 -10.14 3.55
CA LEU A 225 -0.43 -9.50 4.16
C LEU A 225 -0.87 -8.53 5.24
N VAL A 226 -0.25 -8.58 6.41
CA VAL A 226 -0.48 -7.65 7.51
C VAL A 226 0.79 -6.86 7.79
N PHE A 227 0.65 -5.54 7.84
CA PHE A 227 1.77 -4.62 8.05
C PHE A 227 1.58 -3.80 9.31
N ALA A 228 2.69 -3.52 9.99
CA ALA A 228 2.77 -2.56 11.10
C ALA A 228 3.63 -1.35 10.68
N PRO A 229 3.34 -0.13 11.18
CA PRO A 229 4.15 1.06 10.96
C PRO A 229 5.58 0.94 11.46
#